data_1db8840ef2ca0e975139185376e39db3
#
_entry.id   1db8840ef2ca0e975139185376e39db3
#
_cell.length_a   1.000
_cell.length_b   1.000
_cell.length_c   1.000
_cell.angle_alpha   90.00
_cell.angle_beta   90.00
_cell.angle_gamma   90.00
#
_symmetry.space_group_name_H-M   'P 1'
#
loop_
_entity.id
_entity.type
_entity.pdbx_description
1 polymer ?
#
loop_
_entity_poly.entity_id
_entity_poly.type
_entity_poly.pdbx_seq_one_letter_code
_entity_poly.pdbx_strand_id
1 'polypeptide(L)'
;MKYAVLGAGAMGLRYGVLLQEAGFDVDFVEVWQPQIDKIREQNGVFVSRDHKNKHLVPVNIYSPEEYTGNPDVWVVFTKQMQLADALKRTAHAFKSSQYVVSPMNGMGHIDKLNQYFDKQNVIGATALIGTVLNGPGDVDFIGAKGAGSMNMANETEKPDKMTKKIQDEFTQANLNPNLTTNFMGTLMAKVIFNSVVNTLCTMFEIQMGEFIQSPVAEKLSRQLIDEAFDVCERAGITLLNTREEEWESVQFVSSVSNPLHYPSMYQDMSKGRNTEVDYINGYIYDLGLKYHYEAKTHDFLRNLVHLAEFSRDFDVEALEKKVQALELSK
;
A
#
# COMPACT_ATOMS: atom_id res chain seq x y z
N MET A 1 -14.37 -7.29 18.49
CA MET A 1 -15.22 -7.28 17.28
C MET A 1 -14.81 -8.40 16.36
N LYS A 2 -15.62 -8.67 15.34
CA LYS A 2 -15.25 -9.54 14.22
C LYS A 2 -14.69 -8.73 13.07
N TYR A 3 -13.55 -9.16 12.54
CA TYR A 3 -12.86 -8.51 11.41
C TYR A 3 -12.87 -9.40 10.18
N ALA A 4 -12.87 -8.81 9.00
CA ALA A 4 -12.51 -9.48 7.76
C ALA A 4 -11.41 -8.70 7.06
N VAL A 5 -10.34 -9.37 6.67
CA VAL A 5 -9.21 -8.78 5.94
C VAL A 5 -9.37 -9.10 4.46
N LEU A 6 -9.64 -8.09 3.65
CA LEU A 6 -9.70 -8.23 2.19
C LEU A 6 -8.31 -8.00 1.60
N GLY A 7 -7.69 -9.09 1.13
CA GLY A 7 -6.30 -9.13 0.68
C GLY A 7 -5.39 -9.74 1.74
N ALA A 8 -5.08 -11.04 1.62
CA ALA A 8 -4.19 -11.80 2.49
C ALA A 8 -2.72 -11.79 1.98
N GLY A 9 -2.28 -10.66 1.43
CA GLY A 9 -0.87 -10.41 1.12
C GLY A 9 -0.04 -10.15 2.39
N ALA A 10 1.20 -9.67 2.22
CA ALA A 10 2.11 -9.42 3.35
C ALA A 10 1.46 -8.60 4.47
N MET A 11 0.95 -7.42 4.14
CA MET A 11 0.37 -6.51 5.13
C MET A 11 -0.95 -7.01 5.70
N GLY A 12 -1.83 -7.59 4.85
CA GLY A 12 -3.10 -8.14 5.31
C GLY A 12 -2.90 -9.29 6.29
N LEU A 13 -1.95 -10.19 6.01
CA LEU A 13 -1.59 -11.25 6.95
C LEU A 13 -1.04 -10.69 8.26
N ARG A 14 -0.16 -9.68 8.21
CA ARG A 14 0.35 -9.08 9.44
C ARG A 14 -0.76 -8.49 10.31
N TYR A 15 -1.64 -7.70 9.73
CA TYR A 15 -2.72 -7.05 10.47
C TYR A 15 -3.72 -8.07 11.02
N GLY A 16 -4.15 -9.01 10.18
CA GLY A 16 -5.11 -10.03 10.60
C GLY A 16 -4.57 -10.97 11.67
N VAL A 17 -3.31 -11.42 11.54
CA VAL A 17 -2.66 -12.27 12.56
C VAL A 17 -2.49 -11.53 13.88
N LEU A 18 -2.07 -10.25 13.86
CA LEU A 18 -1.91 -9.47 15.09
C LEU A 18 -3.26 -9.19 15.77
N LEU A 19 -4.33 -8.98 15.03
CA LEU A 19 -5.69 -8.88 15.56
C LEU A 19 -6.14 -10.22 16.17
N GLN A 20 -5.84 -11.35 15.52
CA GLN A 20 -6.16 -12.68 16.03
C GLN A 20 -5.35 -13.00 17.30
N GLU A 21 -4.06 -12.66 17.35
CA GLU A 21 -3.22 -12.77 18.56
C GLU A 21 -3.75 -11.93 19.73
N ALA A 22 -4.42 -10.80 19.44
CA ALA A 22 -5.09 -9.98 20.45
C ALA A 22 -6.46 -10.52 20.89
N GLY A 23 -6.90 -11.66 20.35
CA GLY A 23 -8.13 -12.35 20.75
C GLY A 23 -9.38 -11.98 19.94
N PHE A 24 -9.22 -11.29 18.80
CA PHE A 24 -10.34 -10.96 17.92
C PHE A 24 -10.61 -12.08 16.90
N ASP A 25 -11.87 -12.21 16.48
CA ASP A 25 -12.28 -13.11 15.41
C ASP A 25 -11.92 -12.49 14.06
N VAL A 26 -11.12 -13.19 13.24
CA VAL A 26 -10.59 -12.67 11.98
C VAL A 26 -10.77 -13.68 10.87
N ASP A 27 -11.44 -13.29 9.80
CA ASP A 27 -11.49 -14.01 8.54
C ASP A 27 -10.62 -13.31 7.49
N PHE A 28 -10.00 -14.09 6.60
CA PHE A 28 -9.27 -13.54 5.44
C PHE A 28 -10.06 -13.82 4.15
N VAL A 29 -10.15 -12.81 3.28
CA VAL A 29 -10.73 -12.91 1.94
C VAL A 29 -9.66 -12.55 0.94
N GLU A 30 -9.33 -13.47 0.00
CA GLU A 30 -8.21 -13.30 -0.91
C GLU A 30 -8.62 -13.64 -2.35
N VAL A 31 -8.09 -12.88 -3.31
CA VAL A 31 -8.36 -13.07 -4.75
C VAL A 31 -7.32 -13.95 -5.44
N TRP A 32 -6.12 -14.06 -4.86
CA TRP A 32 -5.00 -14.81 -5.43
C TRP A 32 -5.08 -16.28 -5.04
N GLN A 33 -5.51 -17.12 -5.97
CA GLN A 33 -5.78 -18.54 -5.72
C GLN A 33 -4.58 -19.31 -5.13
N PRO A 34 -3.33 -19.13 -5.58
CA PRO A 34 -2.19 -19.83 -4.97
C PRO A 34 -2.00 -19.54 -3.47
N GLN A 35 -2.37 -18.34 -3.01
CA GLN A 35 -2.34 -17.98 -1.60
C GLN A 35 -3.41 -18.75 -0.81
N ILE A 36 -4.62 -18.79 -1.35
CA ILE A 36 -5.76 -19.52 -0.74
C ILE A 36 -5.42 -21.00 -0.62
N ASP A 37 -5.00 -21.61 -1.73
CA ASP A 37 -4.71 -23.05 -1.79
C ASP A 37 -3.61 -23.43 -0.79
N LYS A 38 -2.54 -22.63 -0.76
CA LYS A 38 -1.41 -22.91 0.13
C LYS A 38 -1.76 -22.77 1.61
N ILE A 39 -2.51 -21.74 1.99
CA ILE A 39 -2.95 -21.55 3.37
C ILE A 39 -3.92 -22.68 3.78
N ARG A 40 -4.79 -23.13 2.90
CA ARG A 40 -5.69 -24.27 3.15
C ARG A 40 -4.94 -25.58 3.28
N GLU A 41 -4.00 -25.85 2.37
CA GLU A 41 -3.16 -27.07 2.38
C GLU A 41 -2.44 -27.24 3.72
N GLN A 42 -1.85 -26.16 4.23
CA GLN A 42 -1.07 -26.20 5.48
C GLN A 42 -1.88 -25.88 6.73
N ASN A 43 -3.20 -25.62 6.61
CA ASN A 43 -4.11 -25.26 7.68
C ASN A 43 -3.72 -23.99 8.46
N GLY A 44 -3.17 -22.98 7.77
CA GLY A 44 -2.75 -21.73 8.38
C GLY A 44 -1.70 -21.01 7.56
N VAL A 45 -1.07 -20.01 8.17
CA VAL A 45 0.03 -19.24 7.59
C VAL A 45 1.29 -19.41 8.43
N PHE A 46 2.44 -19.63 7.77
CA PHE A 46 3.72 -19.57 8.46
C PHE A 46 4.11 -18.12 8.69
N VAL A 47 4.35 -17.80 9.95
CA VAL A 47 4.76 -16.46 10.40
C VAL A 47 6.16 -16.57 10.99
N SER A 48 7.06 -15.70 10.53
CA SER A 48 8.36 -15.45 11.18
C SER A 48 8.48 -13.98 11.57
N ARG A 49 9.48 -13.65 12.36
CA ARG A 49 9.82 -12.27 12.71
C ARG A 49 11.34 -12.08 12.58
N ASP A 50 11.73 -11.13 11.72
CA ASP A 50 13.15 -10.90 11.39
C ASP A 50 13.86 -12.21 11.02
N HIS A 51 13.21 -13.04 10.19
CA HIS A 51 13.63 -14.35 9.72
C HIS A 51 13.82 -15.41 10.83
N LYS A 52 13.25 -15.19 12.02
CA LYS A 52 13.38 -16.07 13.20
C LYS A 52 12.02 -16.56 13.70
N ASN A 53 12.06 -17.61 14.50
CA ASN A 53 10.91 -18.15 15.22
C ASN A 53 9.72 -18.47 14.33
N LYS A 54 9.97 -19.04 13.15
CA LYS A 54 8.92 -19.43 12.20
C LYS A 54 7.98 -20.46 12.83
N HIS A 55 6.69 -20.16 12.83
CA HIS A 55 5.65 -21.02 13.37
C HIS A 55 4.37 -20.93 12.53
N LEU A 56 3.51 -21.91 12.63
CA LEU A 56 2.23 -21.94 11.94
C LEU A 56 1.15 -21.26 12.79
N VAL A 57 0.43 -20.32 12.19
CA VAL A 57 -0.74 -19.67 12.80
C VAL A 57 -1.98 -20.13 12.03
N PRO A 58 -2.92 -20.83 12.67
CA PRO A 58 -4.18 -21.22 12.04
C PRO A 58 -4.99 -19.98 11.64
N VAL A 59 -5.49 -19.95 10.41
CA VAL A 59 -6.33 -18.86 9.91
C VAL A 59 -7.46 -19.40 9.04
N ASN A 60 -8.59 -18.67 9.02
CA ASN A 60 -9.69 -18.94 8.09
C ASN A 60 -9.49 -18.09 6.84
N ILE A 61 -9.44 -18.72 5.66
CA ILE A 61 -9.29 -18.03 4.38
C ILE A 61 -10.35 -18.48 3.38
N TYR A 62 -10.89 -17.50 2.66
CA TYR A 62 -11.98 -17.67 1.70
C TYR A 62 -11.64 -16.98 0.39
N SER A 63 -12.14 -17.51 -0.73
CA SER A 63 -12.26 -16.69 -1.93
C SER A 63 -13.39 -15.65 -1.74
N PRO A 64 -13.42 -14.58 -2.53
CA PRO A 64 -14.50 -13.59 -2.43
C PRO A 64 -15.90 -14.22 -2.54
N GLU A 65 -16.08 -15.16 -3.47
CA GLU A 65 -17.36 -15.80 -3.76
C GLU A 65 -17.85 -16.74 -2.65
N GLU A 66 -16.92 -17.35 -1.90
CA GLU A 66 -17.25 -18.28 -0.82
C GLU A 66 -17.53 -17.57 0.50
N TYR A 67 -17.14 -16.30 0.64
CA TYR A 67 -17.25 -15.61 1.91
C TYR A 67 -18.69 -15.20 2.22
N THR A 68 -19.25 -15.77 3.28
CA THR A 68 -20.61 -15.49 3.77
C THR A 68 -20.62 -14.89 5.17
N GLY A 69 -19.45 -14.50 5.69
CA GLY A 69 -19.31 -13.91 7.01
C GLY A 69 -19.97 -12.53 7.10
N ASN A 70 -20.15 -12.06 8.33
CA ASN A 70 -20.71 -10.75 8.63
C ASN A 70 -19.79 -10.04 9.64
N PRO A 71 -18.65 -9.47 9.20
CA PRO A 71 -17.73 -8.76 10.08
C PRO A 71 -18.33 -7.43 10.53
N ASP A 72 -17.87 -6.92 11.67
CA ASP A 72 -18.13 -5.55 12.10
C ASP A 72 -17.27 -4.56 11.29
N VAL A 73 -16.04 -4.96 10.97
CA VAL A 73 -15.02 -4.12 10.32
C VAL A 73 -14.30 -4.89 9.22
N TRP A 74 -14.22 -4.29 8.06
CA TRP A 74 -13.33 -4.72 6.98
C TRP A 74 -11.98 -4.01 7.07
N VAL A 75 -10.89 -4.72 6.84
CA VAL A 75 -9.54 -4.15 6.70
C VAL A 75 -9.02 -4.49 5.31
N VAL A 76 -8.71 -3.47 4.48
CA VAL A 76 -8.46 -3.69 3.06
C VAL A 76 -6.98 -3.50 2.74
N PHE A 77 -6.37 -4.54 2.18
CA PHE A 77 -4.95 -4.61 1.81
C PHE A 77 -4.69 -5.20 0.41
N THR A 78 -5.64 -5.07 -0.50
CA THR A 78 -5.41 -5.46 -1.90
C THR A 78 -4.40 -4.52 -2.56
N LYS A 79 -3.86 -4.92 -3.71
CA LYS A 79 -3.20 -3.96 -4.60
C LYS A 79 -4.23 -3.04 -5.25
N GLN A 80 -3.86 -1.78 -5.52
CA GLN A 80 -4.77 -0.77 -6.07
C GLN A 80 -5.46 -1.22 -7.37
N MET A 81 -4.70 -1.87 -8.27
CA MET A 81 -5.21 -2.37 -9.55
C MET A 81 -6.20 -3.54 -9.38
N GLN A 82 -6.14 -4.29 -8.27
CA GLN A 82 -7.01 -5.43 -7.99
C GLN A 82 -8.25 -5.03 -7.17
N LEU A 83 -8.24 -3.85 -6.53
CA LEU A 83 -9.26 -3.44 -5.56
C LEU A 83 -10.68 -3.46 -6.15
N ALA A 84 -10.87 -2.90 -7.34
CA ALA A 84 -12.21 -2.82 -7.95
C ALA A 84 -12.82 -4.20 -8.21
N ASP A 85 -12.02 -5.15 -8.69
CA ASP A 85 -12.44 -6.53 -8.90
C ASP A 85 -12.73 -7.23 -7.57
N ALA A 86 -11.82 -7.11 -6.59
CA ALA A 86 -12.00 -7.68 -5.27
C ALA A 86 -13.28 -7.19 -4.59
N LEU A 87 -13.54 -5.88 -4.62
CA LEU A 87 -14.76 -5.30 -4.06
C LEU A 87 -16.02 -5.82 -4.76
N LYS A 88 -16.01 -5.84 -6.09
CA LYS A 88 -17.13 -6.34 -6.89
C LYS A 88 -17.46 -7.80 -6.57
N ARG A 89 -16.45 -8.66 -6.49
CA ARG A 89 -16.60 -10.09 -6.19
C ARG A 89 -17.07 -10.35 -4.76
N THR A 90 -16.69 -9.47 -3.81
CA THR A 90 -17.07 -9.59 -2.39
C THR A 90 -18.36 -8.83 -2.05
N ALA A 91 -18.95 -8.08 -3.01
CA ALA A 91 -20.05 -7.14 -2.78
C ALA A 91 -21.27 -7.73 -2.04
N HIS A 92 -21.55 -9.03 -2.25
CA HIS A 92 -22.67 -9.74 -1.61
C HIS A 92 -22.51 -9.85 -0.08
N ALA A 93 -21.29 -9.74 0.44
CA ALA A 93 -20.99 -9.81 1.87
C ALA A 93 -20.89 -8.41 2.53
N PHE A 94 -20.93 -7.32 1.75
CA PHE A 94 -20.87 -5.97 2.29
C PHE A 94 -22.24 -5.47 2.76
N LYS A 95 -22.21 -4.68 3.84
CA LYS A 95 -23.32 -3.84 4.29
C LYS A 95 -22.80 -2.42 4.44
N SER A 96 -23.54 -1.45 3.94
CA SER A 96 -23.09 -0.05 3.97
C SER A 96 -22.83 0.49 5.38
N SER A 97 -23.50 -0.11 6.38
CA SER A 97 -23.34 0.22 7.80
C SER A 97 -22.10 -0.37 8.46
N GLN A 98 -21.37 -1.29 7.81
CA GLN A 98 -20.10 -1.82 8.33
C GLN A 98 -19.00 -0.77 8.19
N TYR A 99 -18.00 -0.85 9.06
CA TYR A 99 -16.81 -0.01 8.97
C TYR A 99 -15.78 -0.64 8.05
N VAL A 100 -15.03 0.22 7.37
CA VAL A 100 -13.89 -0.22 6.55
C VAL A 100 -12.67 0.63 6.86
N VAL A 101 -11.55 -0.03 7.14
CA VAL A 101 -10.23 0.60 7.33
C VAL A 101 -9.36 0.23 6.13
N SER A 102 -8.79 1.24 5.49
CA SER A 102 -7.95 1.04 4.30
C SER A 102 -6.56 1.63 4.49
N PRO A 103 -5.57 0.82 4.93
CA PRO A 103 -4.18 1.25 5.02
C PRO A 103 -3.39 1.03 3.71
N MET A 104 -4.06 1.09 2.59
CA MET A 104 -3.46 0.88 1.27
C MET A 104 -2.50 2.01 0.89
N ASN A 105 -1.49 1.69 0.09
CA ASN A 105 -0.61 2.69 -0.50
C ASN A 105 -1.30 3.42 -1.66
N GLY A 106 -0.90 4.68 -1.86
CA GLY A 106 -1.44 5.50 -2.95
C GLY A 106 -2.86 5.98 -2.68
N MET A 107 -3.47 6.55 -3.70
CA MET A 107 -4.80 7.17 -3.64
C MET A 107 -5.79 6.51 -4.61
N GLY A 108 -7.07 6.88 -4.51
CA GLY A 108 -8.14 6.35 -5.38
C GLY A 108 -8.88 5.14 -4.82
N HIS A 109 -8.39 4.54 -3.72
CA HIS A 109 -9.09 3.44 -3.05
C HIS A 109 -10.32 3.90 -2.28
N ILE A 110 -10.29 5.10 -1.71
CA ILE A 110 -11.41 5.65 -0.94
C ILE A 110 -12.66 5.81 -1.79
N ASP A 111 -12.54 6.38 -3.00
CA ASP A 111 -13.68 6.54 -3.92
C ASP A 111 -14.30 5.19 -4.33
N LYS A 112 -13.47 4.14 -4.44
CA LYS A 112 -13.96 2.79 -4.71
C LYS A 112 -14.69 2.19 -3.51
N LEU A 113 -14.20 2.42 -2.29
CA LEU A 113 -14.84 1.97 -1.05
C LEU A 113 -16.18 2.67 -0.82
N ASN A 114 -16.30 3.95 -1.14
CA ASN A 114 -17.53 4.74 -1.03
C ASN A 114 -18.68 4.23 -1.91
N GLN A 115 -18.43 3.33 -2.85
CA GLN A 115 -19.46 2.67 -3.63
C GLN A 115 -20.17 1.55 -2.84
N TYR A 116 -19.59 1.09 -1.74
CA TYR A 116 -20.07 -0.05 -0.95
C TYR A 116 -20.34 0.28 0.52
N PHE A 117 -19.70 1.33 1.06
CA PHE A 117 -19.79 1.71 2.46
C PHE A 117 -20.22 3.17 2.59
N ASP A 118 -20.95 3.46 3.67
CA ASP A 118 -21.30 4.84 4.00
C ASP A 118 -20.05 5.64 4.34
N LYS A 119 -19.88 6.84 3.81
CA LYS A 119 -18.67 7.67 4.00
C LYS A 119 -18.24 7.85 5.45
N GLN A 120 -19.20 7.97 6.36
CA GLN A 120 -18.92 8.08 7.79
C GLN A 120 -18.23 6.85 8.38
N ASN A 121 -18.35 5.69 7.72
CA ASN A 121 -17.79 4.43 8.14
C ASN A 121 -16.46 4.11 7.42
N VAL A 122 -16.02 4.97 6.49
CA VAL A 122 -14.76 4.81 5.78
C VAL A 122 -13.64 5.48 6.57
N ILE A 123 -12.61 4.71 6.87
CA ILE A 123 -11.41 5.13 7.58
C ILE A 123 -10.21 4.90 6.66
N GLY A 124 -9.62 5.98 6.19
CA GLY A 124 -8.33 5.93 5.50
C GLY A 124 -7.21 5.82 6.51
N ALA A 125 -6.17 5.10 6.16
CA ALA A 125 -5.04 4.94 7.04
C ALA A 125 -3.71 4.83 6.29
N THR A 126 -2.62 5.07 6.99
CA THR A 126 -1.26 4.84 6.51
C THR A 126 -0.54 3.90 7.46
N ALA A 127 0.18 2.92 6.93
CA ALA A 127 0.96 2.00 7.74
C ALA A 127 2.45 2.16 7.43
N LEU A 128 3.28 2.29 8.46
CA LEU A 128 4.73 2.42 8.39
C LEU A 128 5.37 1.23 9.11
N ILE A 129 5.43 0.10 8.42
CA ILE A 129 6.03 -1.14 8.93
C ILE A 129 6.44 -2.05 7.78
N GLY A 130 7.59 -2.73 7.90
CA GLY A 130 8.06 -3.70 6.93
C GLY A 130 7.42 -5.07 7.11
N THR A 131 6.98 -5.67 6.03
CA THR A 131 6.47 -7.04 5.99
C THR A 131 6.83 -7.66 4.66
N VAL A 132 7.31 -8.89 4.66
CA VAL A 132 7.73 -9.62 3.45
C VAL A 132 6.88 -10.85 3.27
N LEU A 133 6.26 -11.02 2.11
CA LEU A 133 5.66 -12.28 1.70
C LEU A 133 6.75 -13.11 1.00
N ASN A 134 7.22 -14.16 1.67
CA ASN A 134 8.27 -15.04 1.15
C ASN A 134 7.77 -15.94 0.01
N GLY A 135 6.47 -16.24 0.04
CA GLY A 135 5.73 -17.05 -0.92
C GLY A 135 4.31 -17.27 -0.42
N PRO A 136 3.48 -18.00 -1.15
CA PRO A 136 2.14 -18.32 -0.67
C PRO A 136 2.17 -18.98 0.70
N GLY A 137 1.35 -18.49 1.63
CA GLY A 137 1.24 -19.01 2.98
C GLY A 137 2.44 -18.80 3.91
N ASP A 138 3.39 -17.91 3.55
CA ASP A 138 4.61 -17.67 4.33
C ASP A 138 4.93 -16.17 4.39
N VAL A 139 4.90 -15.59 5.59
CA VAL A 139 5.10 -14.16 5.83
C VAL A 139 6.13 -13.89 6.93
N ASP A 140 6.97 -12.88 6.70
CA ASP A 140 7.94 -12.41 7.69
C ASP A 140 7.61 -10.98 8.16
N PHE A 141 7.42 -10.81 9.46
CA PHE A 141 7.15 -9.52 10.10
C PHE A 141 8.47 -8.85 10.45
N ILE A 142 8.83 -7.80 9.75
CA ILE A 142 10.06 -7.05 10.02
C ILE A 142 9.87 -6.15 11.25
N GLY A 143 10.87 -6.14 12.14
CA GLY A 143 10.91 -5.35 13.35
C GLY A 143 10.25 -6.00 14.57
N ALA A 144 10.58 -5.47 15.74
CA ALA A 144 10.08 -5.97 17.03
C ALA A 144 8.54 -5.98 17.11
N LYS A 145 7.97 -6.74 18.06
CA LYS A 145 6.54 -6.69 18.35
C LYS A 145 6.16 -5.27 18.79
N GLY A 146 5.13 -4.71 18.18
CA GLY A 146 4.74 -3.31 18.41
C GLY A 146 5.60 -2.28 17.68
N ALA A 147 6.53 -2.70 16.82
CA ALA A 147 7.21 -1.76 15.93
C ALA A 147 6.28 -1.24 14.84
N GLY A 148 6.63 -0.07 14.31
CA GLY A 148 5.85 0.62 13.29
C GLY A 148 4.81 1.56 13.87
N SER A 149 4.16 2.28 12.98
CA SER A 149 3.08 3.21 13.31
C SER A 149 2.01 3.19 12.24
N MET A 150 0.83 3.65 12.61
CA MET A 150 -0.32 3.79 11.74
C MET A 150 -0.99 5.13 12.04
N ASN A 151 -1.21 5.95 11.04
CA ASN A 151 -2.14 7.07 11.17
C ASN A 151 -3.46 6.68 10.52
N MET A 152 -4.57 7.05 11.15
CA MET A 152 -5.92 6.76 10.65
C MET A 152 -6.83 7.97 10.84
N ALA A 153 -7.73 8.18 9.89
CA ALA A 153 -8.72 9.25 9.95
C ALA A 153 -10.02 8.81 9.26
N ASN A 154 -11.16 9.21 9.82
CA ASN A 154 -12.43 9.05 9.11
C ASN A 154 -12.48 9.99 7.90
N GLU A 155 -13.05 9.56 6.80
CA GLU A 155 -13.25 10.39 5.61
C GLU A 155 -14.07 11.67 5.93
N THR A 156 -14.97 11.60 6.88
CA THR A 156 -15.76 12.76 7.35
C THR A 156 -15.03 13.64 8.35
N GLU A 157 -13.79 13.29 8.73
CA GLU A 157 -12.98 13.99 9.75
C GLU A 157 -13.64 14.08 11.14
N LYS A 158 -14.65 13.25 11.38
CA LYS A 158 -15.43 13.19 12.61
C LYS A 158 -15.41 11.78 13.20
N PRO A 159 -14.37 11.41 13.95
CA PRO A 159 -14.29 10.11 14.57
C PRO A 159 -15.43 9.90 15.58
N ASP A 160 -16.14 8.81 15.44
CA ASP A 160 -17.24 8.42 16.32
C ASP A 160 -16.81 7.37 17.35
N LYS A 161 -17.78 6.81 18.08
CA LYS A 161 -17.51 5.77 19.10
C LYS A 161 -16.93 4.49 18.51
N MET A 162 -17.37 4.11 17.29
CA MET A 162 -16.88 2.89 16.64
C MET A 162 -15.45 3.10 16.14
N THR A 163 -15.12 4.26 15.57
CA THR A 163 -13.75 4.61 15.18
C THR A 163 -12.79 4.54 16.35
N LYS A 164 -13.19 5.08 17.51
CA LYS A 164 -12.39 4.99 18.76
C LYS A 164 -12.22 3.55 19.22
N LYS A 165 -13.28 2.76 19.14
CA LYS A 165 -13.22 1.33 19.49
C LYS A 165 -12.27 0.58 18.56
N ILE A 166 -12.29 0.87 17.24
CA ILE A 166 -11.33 0.30 16.27
C ILE A 166 -9.90 0.70 16.67
N GLN A 167 -9.66 1.97 17.02
CA GLN A 167 -8.37 2.44 17.49
C GLN A 167 -7.90 1.66 18.73
N ASP A 168 -8.77 1.49 19.72
CA ASP A 168 -8.45 0.78 20.95
C ASP A 168 -8.10 -0.70 20.67
N GLU A 169 -8.86 -1.38 19.82
CA GLU A 169 -8.61 -2.77 19.44
C GLU A 169 -7.34 -2.93 18.59
N PHE A 170 -7.05 -1.99 17.71
CA PHE A 170 -5.79 -1.96 16.97
C PHE A 170 -4.59 -1.68 17.89
N THR A 171 -4.76 -0.84 18.92
CA THR A 171 -3.75 -0.64 19.98
C THR A 171 -3.49 -1.93 20.74
N GLN A 172 -4.55 -2.65 21.14
CA GLN A 172 -4.43 -3.97 21.77
C GLN A 172 -3.71 -4.99 20.88
N ALA A 173 -3.89 -4.89 19.56
CA ALA A 173 -3.18 -5.71 18.57
C ALA A 173 -1.74 -5.26 18.27
N ASN A 174 -1.21 -4.26 18.99
CA ASN A 174 0.14 -3.68 18.79
C ASN A 174 0.35 -3.07 17.37
N LEU A 175 -0.70 -2.49 16.79
CA LEU A 175 -0.65 -1.82 15.50
C LEU A 175 -0.35 -0.31 15.59
N ASN A 176 -0.28 0.24 16.82
CA ASN A 176 0.04 1.62 17.14
C ASN A 176 -0.72 2.68 16.31
N PRO A 177 -2.05 2.65 16.31
CA PRO A 177 -2.85 3.61 15.57
C PRO A 177 -2.84 4.99 16.24
N ASN A 178 -2.56 6.02 15.46
CA ASN A 178 -2.76 7.42 15.82
C ASN A 178 -3.97 7.95 15.06
N LEU A 179 -5.01 8.37 15.78
CA LEU A 179 -6.23 8.90 15.19
C LEU A 179 -6.09 10.41 14.97
N THR A 180 -6.33 10.84 13.74
CA THR A 180 -6.26 12.24 13.32
C THR A 180 -7.59 12.70 12.70
N THR A 181 -7.80 14.00 12.64
CA THR A 181 -8.96 14.63 12.01
C THR A 181 -8.63 15.26 10.65
N ASN A 182 -7.39 15.17 10.17
CA ASN A 182 -7.00 15.60 8.83
C ASN A 182 -6.88 14.39 7.92
N PHE A 183 -7.98 14.04 7.28
CA PHE A 183 -8.07 12.84 6.43
C PHE A 183 -7.13 12.90 5.22
N MET A 184 -7.30 13.95 4.40
CA MET A 184 -6.50 14.08 3.17
C MET A 184 -5.02 14.31 3.47
N GLY A 185 -4.70 15.14 4.45
CA GLY A 185 -3.31 15.38 4.86
C GLY A 185 -2.63 14.11 5.35
N THR A 186 -3.37 13.24 6.06
CA THR A 186 -2.85 11.94 6.52
C THR A 186 -2.45 11.02 5.37
N LEU A 187 -3.31 10.92 4.34
CA LEU A 187 -3.03 10.06 3.19
C LEU A 187 -1.94 10.67 2.29
N MET A 188 -2.03 11.98 2.03
CA MET A 188 -1.08 12.67 1.15
C MET A 188 0.34 12.68 1.68
N ALA A 189 0.56 12.80 2.98
CA ALA A 189 1.91 12.73 3.56
C ALA A 189 2.64 11.44 3.12
N LYS A 190 1.95 10.29 3.17
CA LYS A 190 2.55 9.04 2.70
C LYS A 190 2.70 8.98 1.18
N VAL A 191 1.76 9.52 0.43
CA VAL A 191 1.83 9.55 -1.04
C VAL A 191 3.03 10.39 -1.49
N ILE A 192 3.26 11.56 -0.88
CA ILE A 192 4.40 12.43 -1.19
C ILE A 192 5.71 11.73 -0.88
N PHE A 193 5.86 11.14 0.31
CA PHE A 193 7.04 10.35 0.67
C PHE A 193 7.30 9.22 -0.36
N ASN A 194 6.26 8.44 -0.68
CA ASN A 194 6.37 7.34 -1.63
C ASN A 194 6.69 7.81 -3.06
N SER A 195 6.17 8.96 -3.48
CA SER A 195 6.42 9.50 -4.82
C SER A 195 7.88 9.86 -5.06
N VAL A 196 8.61 10.14 -3.99
CA VAL A 196 10.07 10.37 -4.02
C VAL A 196 10.81 9.04 -3.90
N VAL A 197 10.67 8.38 -2.75
CA VAL A 197 11.55 7.26 -2.37
C VAL A 197 11.24 6.00 -3.16
N ASN A 198 9.95 5.63 -3.28
CA ASN A 198 9.60 4.40 -3.98
C ASN A 198 9.99 4.48 -5.45
N THR A 199 9.69 5.62 -6.09
CA THR A 199 9.89 5.77 -7.54
C THR A 199 11.38 5.82 -7.89
N LEU A 200 12.14 6.70 -7.20
CA LEU A 200 13.56 6.86 -7.51
C LEU A 200 14.37 5.61 -7.15
N CYS A 201 14.14 5.00 -5.99
CA CYS A 201 14.83 3.77 -5.63
C CYS A 201 14.49 2.61 -6.58
N THR A 202 13.25 2.54 -7.08
CA THR A 202 12.84 1.50 -8.05
C THR A 202 13.53 1.69 -9.39
N MET A 203 13.57 2.93 -9.91
CA MET A 203 14.16 3.22 -11.20
C MET A 203 15.66 2.90 -11.27
N PHE A 204 16.35 3.05 -10.15
CA PHE A 204 17.80 2.81 -10.09
C PHE A 204 18.17 1.50 -9.37
N GLU A 205 17.17 0.70 -8.95
CA GLU A 205 17.36 -0.58 -8.27
C GLU A 205 18.24 -0.48 -7.02
N ILE A 206 18.11 0.61 -6.26
CA ILE A 206 18.93 0.95 -5.11
C ILE A 206 18.12 0.94 -3.80
N GLN A 207 18.82 0.73 -2.70
CA GLN A 207 18.28 0.85 -1.35
C GLN A 207 18.08 2.33 -0.98
N MET A 208 17.23 2.58 0.00
CA MET A 208 16.92 3.94 0.47
C MET A 208 18.17 4.68 0.96
N GLY A 209 19.09 3.97 1.65
CA GLY A 209 20.35 4.55 2.13
C GLY A 209 21.33 4.88 1.00
N GLU A 210 21.34 4.12 -0.09
CA GLU A 210 22.13 4.45 -1.27
C GLU A 210 21.58 5.69 -1.96
N PHE A 211 20.25 5.77 -2.10
CA PHE A 211 19.58 6.94 -2.68
C PHE A 211 19.97 8.23 -1.95
N ILE A 212 19.81 8.27 -0.61
CA ILE A 212 20.03 9.49 0.17
C ILE A 212 21.49 9.95 0.20
N GLN A 213 22.46 9.06 -0.04
CA GLN A 213 23.88 9.41 -0.17
C GLN A 213 24.24 10.04 -1.52
N SER A 214 23.35 9.98 -2.50
CA SER A 214 23.58 10.59 -3.79
C SER A 214 23.64 12.12 -3.68
N PRO A 215 24.63 12.80 -4.33
CA PRO A 215 24.73 14.25 -4.29
C PRO A 215 23.55 14.97 -4.96
N VAL A 216 22.70 14.26 -5.69
CA VAL A 216 21.49 14.82 -6.34
C VAL A 216 20.20 14.45 -5.61
N ALA A 217 20.25 13.64 -4.55
CA ALA A 217 19.07 13.15 -3.85
C ALA A 217 18.19 14.29 -3.33
N GLU A 218 18.78 15.28 -2.65
CA GLU A 218 18.04 16.43 -2.14
C GLU A 218 17.35 17.20 -3.26
N LYS A 219 18.08 17.52 -4.34
CA LYS A 219 17.52 18.28 -5.45
C LYS A 219 16.32 17.59 -6.10
N LEU A 220 16.42 16.29 -6.35
CA LEU A 220 15.34 15.50 -6.94
C LEU A 220 14.16 15.37 -5.99
N SER A 221 14.43 15.12 -4.71
CA SER A 221 13.38 15.02 -3.69
C SER A 221 12.61 16.32 -3.54
N ARG A 222 13.32 17.46 -3.40
CA ARG A 222 12.67 18.77 -3.26
C ARG A 222 11.82 19.13 -4.47
N GLN A 223 12.27 18.81 -5.67
CA GLN A 223 11.49 19.08 -6.90
C GLN A 223 10.16 18.31 -6.88
N LEU A 224 10.16 17.04 -6.49
CA LEU A 224 8.94 16.23 -6.37
C LEU A 224 8.05 16.71 -5.23
N ILE A 225 8.63 17.00 -4.06
CA ILE A 225 7.90 17.55 -2.90
C ILE A 225 7.24 18.87 -3.29
N ASP A 226 7.96 19.79 -3.92
CA ASP A 226 7.45 21.10 -4.32
C ASP A 226 6.25 20.98 -5.28
N GLU A 227 6.35 20.17 -6.33
CA GLU A 227 5.23 19.93 -7.24
C GLU A 227 4.02 19.33 -6.51
N ALA A 228 4.22 18.36 -5.62
CA ALA A 228 3.13 17.75 -4.85
C ALA A 228 2.45 18.74 -3.91
N PHE A 229 3.23 19.61 -3.26
CA PHE A 229 2.70 20.68 -2.39
C PHE A 229 1.92 21.70 -3.19
N ASP A 230 2.43 22.16 -4.35
CA ASP A 230 1.73 23.09 -5.24
C ASP A 230 0.37 22.51 -5.68
N VAL A 231 0.33 21.21 -6.01
CA VAL A 231 -0.93 20.50 -6.31
C VAL A 231 -1.88 20.52 -5.12
N CYS A 232 -1.40 20.17 -3.93
CA CYS A 232 -2.22 20.14 -2.71
C CYS A 232 -2.76 21.51 -2.34
N GLU A 233 -1.94 22.55 -2.42
CA GLU A 233 -2.36 23.95 -2.17
C GLU A 233 -3.50 24.37 -3.11
N ARG A 234 -3.38 24.08 -4.41
CA ARG A 234 -4.43 24.38 -5.41
C ARG A 234 -5.70 23.56 -5.20
N ALA A 235 -5.54 22.33 -4.72
CA ALA A 235 -6.67 21.44 -4.41
C ALA A 235 -7.34 21.76 -3.06
N GLY A 236 -6.80 22.71 -2.28
CA GLY A 236 -7.31 23.07 -0.95
C GLY A 236 -7.05 21.97 0.09
N ILE A 237 -6.04 21.14 -0.11
CA ILE A 237 -5.65 20.07 0.81
C ILE A 237 -4.63 20.62 1.81
N THR A 238 -4.98 20.61 3.10
CA THR A 238 -4.06 20.95 4.17
C THR A 238 -3.16 19.76 4.46
N LEU A 239 -1.87 19.92 4.24
CA LEU A 239 -0.88 18.88 4.54
C LEU A 239 -0.51 18.87 6.02
N LEU A 240 0.04 17.74 6.50
CA LEU A 240 0.48 17.59 7.90
C LEU A 240 1.84 18.24 8.14
N ASN A 241 2.71 18.20 7.13
CA ASN A 241 4.08 18.67 7.18
C ASN A 241 4.27 19.90 6.29
N THR A 242 5.28 20.68 6.57
CA THR A 242 5.85 21.67 5.64
C THR A 242 6.75 20.94 4.60
N ARG A 243 7.13 21.64 3.52
CA ARG A 243 8.06 21.13 2.50
C ARG A 243 9.40 20.71 3.12
N GLU A 244 9.88 21.44 4.11
CA GLU A 244 11.13 21.12 4.81
C GLU A 244 11.00 19.89 5.68
N GLU A 245 9.96 19.78 6.48
CA GLU A 245 9.67 18.61 7.31
C GLU A 245 9.47 17.33 6.47
N GLU A 246 8.92 17.46 5.26
CA GLU A 246 8.78 16.32 4.34
C GLU A 246 10.14 15.87 3.81
N TRP A 247 11.03 16.80 3.47
CA TRP A 247 12.40 16.48 3.11
C TRP A 247 13.18 15.86 4.29
N GLU A 248 13.07 16.43 5.48
CA GLU A 248 13.67 15.86 6.71
C GLU A 248 13.17 14.44 6.98
N SER A 249 11.89 14.17 6.71
CA SER A 249 11.31 12.82 6.80
C SER A 249 11.95 11.86 5.81
N VAL A 250 12.12 12.27 4.55
CA VAL A 250 12.83 11.48 3.53
C VAL A 250 14.26 11.18 3.96
N GLN A 251 14.98 12.18 4.47
CA GLN A 251 16.34 12.00 4.98
C GLN A 251 16.38 11.01 6.15
N PHE A 252 15.55 11.23 7.17
CA PHE A 252 15.56 10.43 8.39
C PHE A 252 15.20 8.96 8.10
N VAL A 253 14.15 8.73 7.33
CA VAL A 253 13.70 7.37 7.03
C VAL A 253 14.73 6.64 6.17
N SER A 254 15.34 7.33 5.21
CA SER A 254 16.30 6.71 4.28
C SER A 254 17.70 6.53 4.87
N SER A 255 18.13 7.38 5.82
CA SER A 255 19.47 7.29 6.39
C SER A 255 19.54 6.59 7.75
N VAL A 256 18.48 6.67 8.55
CA VAL A 256 18.47 6.20 9.94
C VAL A 256 17.52 5.03 10.15
N SER A 257 16.26 5.20 9.72
CA SER A 257 15.21 4.24 10.06
C SER A 257 15.27 2.96 9.23
N ASN A 258 15.46 3.09 7.91
CA ASN A 258 15.40 1.96 6.98
C ASN A 258 16.48 2.04 5.86
N PRO A 259 17.75 2.29 6.13
CA PRO A 259 18.74 2.53 5.09
C PRO A 259 18.96 1.34 4.14
N LEU A 260 18.86 0.12 4.63
CA LEU A 260 19.05 -1.10 3.84
C LEU A 260 17.78 -1.64 3.21
N HIS A 261 16.69 -0.87 3.26
CA HIS A 261 15.41 -1.32 2.74
C HIS A 261 15.24 -0.98 1.26
N TYR A 262 14.73 -1.95 0.50
CA TYR A 262 14.19 -1.73 -0.83
C TYR A 262 12.70 -1.39 -0.71
N PRO A 263 12.24 -0.26 -1.27
CA PRO A 263 10.83 0.12 -1.21
C PRO A 263 9.89 -0.91 -1.83
N SER A 264 8.60 -0.84 -1.46
CA SER A 264 7.58 -1.79 -1.92
C SER A 264 7.41 -1.80 -3.45
N MET A 265 7.57 -0.66 -4.11
CA MET A 265 7.50 -0.55 -5.57
C MET A 265 8.63 -1.34 -6.25
N TYR A 266 9.86 -1.26 -5.73
CA TYR A 266 10.96 -2.10 -6.20
C TYR A 266 10.68 -3.59 -5.99
N GLN A 267 10.13 -3.96 -4.83
CA GLN A 267 9.78 -5.35 -4.54
C GLN A 267 8.70 -5.90 -5.50
N ASP A 268 7.81 -5.06 -5.99
CA ASP A 268 6.85 -5.44 -7.04
C ASP A 268 7.56 -5.57 -8.39
N MET A 269 8.35 -4.57 -8.77
CA MET A 269 9.11 -4.57 -10.03
C MET A 269 10.02 -5.80 -10.15
N SER A 270 10.82 -6.07 -9.13
CA SER A 270 11.77 -7.20 -9.11
C SER A 270 11.12 -8.59 -9.14
N LYS A 271 9.84 -8.68 -8.75
CA LYS A 271 9.03 -9.92 -8.79
C LYS A 271 8.12 -10.01 -10.03
N GLY A 272 8.34 -9.18 -11.04
CA GLY A 272 7.53 -9.18 -12.26
C GLY A 272 6.08 -8.71 -12.06
N ARG A 273 5.80 -7.93 -11.03
CA ARG A 273 4.47 -7.37 -10.79
C ARG A 273 4.39 -5.92 -11.24
N ASN A 274 3.22 -5.48 -11.70
CA ASN A 274 2.97 -4.09 -11.96
C ASN A 274 3.02 -3.27 -10.67
N THR A 275 3.55 -2.07 -10.78
CA THR A 275 3.71 -1.14 -9.66
C THR A 275 2.44 -0.34 -9.40
N GLU A 276 2.43 0.38 -8.29
CA GLU A 276 1.34 1.30 -7.93
C GLU A 276 1.65 2.76 -8.33
N VAL A 277 2.53 2.98 -9.32
CA VAL A 277 2.97 4.33 -9.73
C VAL A 277 1.82 5.24 -10.15
N ASP A 278 0.79 4.72 -10.81
CA ASP A 278 -0.42 5.48 -11.20
C ASP A 278 -1.20 6.02 -10.00
N TYR A 279 -1.15 5.33 -8.88
CA TYR A 279 -1.83 5.71 -7.63
C TYR A 279 -0.96 6.53 -6.70
N ILE A 280 0.29 6.78 -7.06
CA ILE A 280 1.29 7.56 -6.30
C ILE A 280 1.65 8.81 -7.11
N ASN A 281 2.64 8.74 -8.00
CA ASN A 281 3.04 9.86 -8.86
C ASN A 281 1.93 10.25 -9.84
N GLY A 282 1.27 9.25 -10.46
CA GLY A 282 0.14 9.46 -11.35
C GLY A 282 -1.01 10.20 -10.66
N TYR A 283 -1.36 9.83 -9.42
CA TYR A 283 -2.39 10.54 -8.67
C TYR A 283 -2.07 12.02 -8.45
N ILE A 284 -0.82 12.36 -8.09
CA ILE A 284 -0.40 13.76 -7.91
C ILE A 284 -0.54 14.53 -9.23
N TYR A 285 -0.10 13.94 -10.34
CA TYR A 285 -0.24 14.55 -11.65
C TYR A 285 -1.72 14.77 -12.05
N ASP A 286 -2.54 13.73 -11.94
CA ASP A 286 -3.96 13.79 -12.31
C ASP A 286 -4.74 14.77 -11.43
N LEU A 287 -4.44 14.83 -10.14
CA LEU A 287 -4.99 15.82 -9.22
C LEU A 287 -4.56 17.23 -9.64
N GLY A 288 -3.27 17.40 -9.99
CA GLY A 288 -2.76 18.68 -10.50
C GLY A 288 -3.51 19.16 -11.73
N LEU A 289 -3.70 18.29 -12.72
CA LEU A 289 -4.46 18.64 -13.94
C LEU A 289 -5.89 19.11 -13.61
N LYS A 290 -6.56 18.46 -12.66
CA LYS A 290 -7.89 18.85 -12.20
C LYS A 290 -7.95 20.27 -11.64
N TYR A 291 -6.84 20.75 -11.06
CA TYR A 291 -6.71 22.08 -10.46
C TYR A 291 -5.79 23.01 -11.27
N HIS A 292 -5.66 22.76 -12.59
CA HIS A 292 -4.92 23.59 -13.54
C HIS A 292 -3.42 23.76 -13.22
N TYR A 293 -2.80 22.68 -12.73
CA TYR A 293 -1.37 22.59 -12.49
C TYR A 293 -0.80 21.31 -13.09
N GLU A 294 0.26 21.43 -13.84
CA GLU A 294 0.90 20.30 -14.50
C GLU A 294 2.16 19.88 -13.73
N ALA A 295 2.03 18.87 -12.86
CA ALA A 295 3.13 18.29 -12.08
C ALA A 295 4.02 17.41 -12.98
N LYS A 296 4.83 18.07 -13.83
CA LYS A 296 5.58 17.43 -14.93
C LYS A 296 6.60 16.41 -14.48
N THR A 297 7.23 16.63 -13.32
CA THR A 297 8.22 15.68 -12.79
C THR A 297 7.56 14.38 -12.34
N HIS A 298 6.36 14.47 -11.75
CA HIS A 298 5.58 13.29 -11.41
C HIS A 298 5.14 12.50 -12.63
N ASP A 299 4.65 13.18 -13.69
CA ASP A 299 4.26 12.49 -14.92
C ASP A 299 5.46 11.86 -15.62
N PHE A 300 6.58 12.57 -15.68
CA PHE A 300 7.82 12.05 -16.25
C PHE A 300 8.28 10.76 -15.55
N LEU A 301 8.29 10.74 -14.22
CA LEU A 301 8.68 9.55 -13.47
C LEU A 301 7.66 8.41 -13.60
N ARG A 302 6.36 8.73 -13.63
CA ARG A 302 5.32 7.75 -13.94
C ARG A 302 5.60 7.03 -15.26
N ASN A 303 5.86 7.79 -16.31
CA ASN A 303 6.16 7.25 -17.64
C ASN A 303 7.48 6.46 -17.67
N LEU A 304 8.50 6.86 -16.91
CA LEU A 304 9.74 6.08 -16.78
C LEU A 304 9.50 4.73 -16.09
N VAL A 305 8.69 4.69 -15.04
CA VAL A 305 8.34 3.43 -14.37
C VAL A 305 7.59 2.51 -15.32
N HIS A 306 6.60 3.01 -16.07
CA HIS A 306 5.91 2.22 -17.08
C HIS A 306 6.84 1.71 -18.19
N LEU A 307 7.82 2.52 -18.61
CA LEU A 307 8.84 2.08 -19.56
C LEU A 307 9.71 0.95 -18.96
N ALA A 308 10.05 1.03 -17.68
CA ALA A 308 10.79 -0.04 -17.00
C ALA A 308 9.96 -1.33 -16.85
N GLU A 309 8.66 -1.22 -16.52
CA GLU A 309 7.73 -2.37 -16.52
C GLU A 309 7.66 -3.04 -17.88
N PHE A 310 7.48 -2.23 -18.94
CA PHE A 310 7.47 -2.72 -20.31
C PHE A 310 8.81 -3.40 -20.69
N SER A 311 9.95 -2.77 -20.38
CA SER A 311 11.29 -3.30 -20.70
C SER A 311 11.56 -4.63 -20.00
N ARG A 312 11.13 -4.77 -18.75
CA ARG A 312 11.25 -6.02 -17.98
C ARG A 312 10.52 -7.17 -18.65
N ASP A 313 9.32 -6.91 -19.17
CA ASP A 313 8.43 -7.94 -19.73
C ASP A 313 8.63 -8.12 -21.26
N PHE A 314 9.56 -7.35 -21.85
CA PHE A 314 9.75 -7.33 -23.29
C PHE A 314 10.45 -8.58 -23.81
N ASP A 315 9.84 -9.24 -24.79
CA ASP A 315 10.39 -10.41 -25.46
C ASP A 315 11.39 -10.02 -26.56
N VAL A 316 12.67 -9.97 -26.19
CA VAL A 316 13.78 -9.65 -27.10
C VAL A 316 13.92 -10.69 -28.21
N GLU A 317 13.69 -11.99 -27.91
CA GLU A 317 13.80 -13.06 -28.93
C GLU A 317 12.73 -12.91 -30.02
N ALA A 318 11.51 -12.50 -29.63
CA ALA A 318 10.45 -12.22 -30.62
C ALA A 318 10.81 -11.03 -31.52
N LEU A 319 11.48 -10.02 -31.00
CA LEU A 319 11.99 -8.89 -31.80
C LEU A 319 13.09 -9.34 -32.77
N GLU A 320 14.07 -10.09 -32.29
CA GLU A 320 15.18 -10.62 -33.13
C GLU A 320 14.64 -11.46 -34.29
N LYS A 321 13.67 -12.35 -34.03
CA LYS A 321 13.00 -13.13 -35.09
C LYS A 321 12.32 -12.24 -36.13
N LYS A 322 11.66 -11.15 -35.71
CA LYS A 322 11.04 -10.17 -36.62
C LYS A 322 12.10 -9.44 -37.49
N VAL A 323 13.20 -9.01 -36.87
CA VAL A 323 14.29 -8.33 -37.60
C VAL A 323 14.90 -9.26 -38.64
N GLN A 324 15.22 -10.50 -38.27
CA GLN A 324 15.75 -11.50 -39.18
C GLN A 324 14.80 -11.78 -40.37
N ALA A 325 13.49 -11.88 -40.09
CA ALA A 325 12.50 -12.08 -41.14
C ALA A 325 12.43 -10.90 -42.13
N LEU A 326 12.61 -9.68 -41.65
CA LEU A 326 12.64 -8.48 -42.49
C LEU A 326 13.94 -8.37 -43.34
N GLU A 327 15.06 -8.87 -42.80
CA GLU A 327 16.34 -8.91 -43.55
C GLU A 327 16.31 -9.96 -44.67
N LEU A 328 15.65 -11.09 -44.44
CA LEU A 328 15.48 -12.15 -45.45
C LEU A 328 14.46 -11.79 -46.55
N SER A 329 13.65 -10.76 -46.35
CA SER A 329 12.64 -10.28 -47.28
C SER A 329 13.17 -9.16 -48.23
N LYS A 330 14.41 -8.70 -48.04
CA LYS A 330 15.12 -7.74 -48.91
C LYS A 330 16.04 -8.46 -49.89
#